data_6d1046ccb4fffbde74e999e2cfdee662
#
_entry.id   6d1046ccb4fffbde74e999e2cfdee662
#
_cell.length_a   1.000
_cell.length_b   1.000
_cell.length_c   1.000
_cell.angle_alpha   90.00
_cell.angle_beta   90.00
_cell.angle_gamma   90.00
#
_symmetry.space_group_name_H-M   'P 1'
#
loop_
_entity.id
_entity.type
_entity.pdbx_description
1 polymer ?
#
loop_
_entity_poly.entity_id
_entity_poly.type
_entity_poly.pdbx_seq_one_letter_code
_entity_poly.pdbx_strand_id
1 'polypeptide(L)'
;MNLKAPKGIDVESWFIECYRKHKGHPMQILLGLYKGNYHKFFLAVIFFFIKHAPVWVLPIVTANIINDITSGSPETYQNIMIQAVIMVFLVILNVPMNYMYTRYKSLATRYAETGLRKALVRKLQQLSISYHKETQSGRLQSKIMRDVEAVETLSTQMFLSILSIALNIGIALVVTINKSMVVFIFFLLTTPIAAATMVFFRNVMKKRNTEFRKEMEETSARVMEMVELIPVTRALSLIHI
;
A
#
# COMPACT_ATOMS: atom_id res chain seq x y z
N MET A 1 14.08 8.44 19.34
CA MET A 1 14.33 7.08 18.83
C MET A 1 15.42 7.17 17.76
N ASN A 2 16.66 6.77 18.11
CA ASN A 2 17.80 6.92 17.17
C ASN A 2 17.69 5.91 16.04
N LEU A 3 17.30 6.38 14.86
CA LEU A 3 17.40 5.65 13.59
C LEU A 3 18.87 5.62 13.17
N LYS A 4 19.66 4.71 13.75
CA LYS A 4 21.04 4.50 13.29
C LYS A 4 21.01 3.84 11.92
N ALA A 5 21.64 4.48 10.94
CA ALA A 5 21.97 3.82 9.68
C ALA A 5 22.78 2.55 9.93
N PRO A 6 22.65 1.50 9.09
CA PRO A 6 23.54 0.34 9.18
C PRO A 6 24.99 0.82 9.09
N LYS A 7 25.86 0.29 9.96
CA LYS A 7 27.28 0.64 9.99
C LYS A 7 27.88 0.43 8.59
N GLY A 8 28.44 1.50 8.01
CA GLY A 8 29.23 1.45 6.79
C GLY A 8 28.55 1.82 5.48
N ILE A 9 27.25 2.16 5.45
CA ILE A 9 26.56 2.62 4.22
C ILE A 9 26.18 4.09 4.38
N ASP A 10 26.78 4.97 3.57
CA ASP A 10 26.27 6.32 3.37
C ASP A 10 24.99 6.24 2.52
N VAL A 11 23.85 6.32 3.20
CA VAL A 11 22.52 6.14 2.60
C VAL A 11 22.27 7.15 1.48
N GLU A 12 22.85 8.33 1.59
CA GLU A 12 22.65 9.41 0.63
C GLU A 12 23.35 9.12 -0.69
N SER A 13 24.64 8.76 -0.63
CA SER A 13 25.43 8.38 -1.81
C SER A 13 24.86 7.15 -2.48
N TRP A 14 24.40 6.17 -1.67
CA TRP A 14 23.75 4.98 -2.17
C TRP A 14 22.47 5.27 -2.98
N PHE A 15 21.59 6.16 -2.52
CA PHE A 15 20.36 6.48 -3.25
C PHE A 15 20.65 7.15 -4.59
N ILE A 16 21.61 8.04 -4.65
CA ILE A 16 22.03 8.70 -5.90
C ILE A 16 22.61 7.68 -6.88
N GLU A 17 23.44 6.77 -6.39
CA GLU A 17 24.04 5.70 -7.20
C GLU A 17 23.01 4.70 -7.69
N CYS A 18 22.10 4.26 -6.81
CA CYS A 18 20.99 3.37 -7.14
C CYS A 18 20.10 3.95 -8.24
N TYR A 19 19.75 5.23 -8.15
CA TYR A 19 18.97 5.92 -9.17
C TYR A 19 19.73 5.96 -10.51
N ARG A 20 21.03 6.28 -10.50
CA ARG A 20 21.85 6.34 -11.72
C ARG A 20 21.97 4.99 -12.40
N LYS A 21 22.20 3.94 -11.62
CA LYS A 21 22.38 2.57 -12.13
C LYS A 21 21.08 1.97 -12.70
N HIS A 22 19.93 2.28 -12.10
CA HIS A 22 18.64 1.65 -12.45
C HIS A 22 17.68 2.66 -13.11
N LYS A 23 18.20 3.69 -13.77
CA LYS A 23 17.39 4.67 -14.50
C LYS A 23 16.52 3.97 -15.54
N GLY A 24 15.19 4.11 -15.41
CA GLY A 24 14.22 3.41 -16.26
C GLY A 24 13.58 2.15 -15.65
N HIS A 25 14.10 1.65 -14.51
CA HIS A 25 13.54 0.49 -13.82
C HIS A 25 13.01 0.87 -12.42
N PRO A 26 11.79 1.43 -12.32
CA PRO A 26 11.28 2.01 -11.07
C PRO A 26 11.19 0.99 -9.92
N MET A 27 10.87 -0.27 -10.22
CA MET A 27 10.80 -1.32 -9.20
C MET A 27 12.16 -1.60 -8.53
N GLN A 28 13.24 -1.57 -9.31
CA GLN A 28 14.59 -1.78 -8.77
C GLN A 28 15.05 -0.59 -7.93
N ILE A 29 14.67 0.62 -8.32
CA ILE A 29 14.93 1.83 -7.54
C ILE A 29 14.19 1.74 -6.20
N LEU A 30 12.90 1.40 -6.22
CA LEU A 30 12.08 1.27 -5.01
C LEU A 30 12.64 0.20 -4.06
N LEU A 31 13.04 -0.97 -4.58
CA LEU A 31 13.72 -2.00 -3.78
C LEU A 31 15.04 -1.50 -3.18
N GLY A 32 15.80 -0.72 -3.95
CA GLY A 32 17.05 -0.11 -3.49
C GLY A 32 16.89 0.83 -2.29
N LEU A 33 15.71 1.48 -2.13
CA LEU A 33 15.44 2.36 -0.99
C LEU A 33 15.52 1.65 0.37
N TYR A 34 15.28 0.33 0.40
CA TYR A 34 15.29 -0.49 1.62
C TYR A 34 16.63 -1.16 1.92
N LYS A 35 17.68 -0.92 1.11
CA LYS A 35 19.00 -1.52 1.33
C LYS A 35 19.53 -1.20 2.72
N GLY A 36 20.05 -2.23 3.39
CA GLY A 36 20.54 -2.14 4.78
C GLY A 36 19.46 -2.38 5.85
N ASN A 37 18.17 -2.42 5.50
CA ASN A 37 17.06 -2.72 6.40
C ASN A 37 16.13 -3.84 5.90
N TYR A 38 16.61 -4.66 4.96
CA TYR A 38 15.84 -5.79 4.46
C TYR A 38 15.37 -6.76 5.56
N HIS A 39 16.18 -6.92 6.63
CA HIS A 39 15.80 -7.74 7.77
C HIS A 39 14.53 -7.24 8.47
N LYS A 40 14.34 -5.91 8.59
CA LYS A 40 13.12 -5.33 9.18
C LYS A 40 11.92 -5.53 8.27
N PHE A 41 12.15 -5.38 6.97
CA PHE A 41 11.12 -5.66 5.97
C PHE A 41 10.73 -7.14 5.97
N PHE A 42 11.72 -8.05 6.04
CA PHE A 42 11.48 -9.49 6.14
C PHE A 42 10.72 -9.87 7.42
N LEU A 43 11.08 -9.30 8.57
CA LEU A 43 10.31 -9.47 9.81
C LEU A 43 8.88 -8.96 9.68
N ALA A 44 8.68 -7.81 9.02
CA ALA A 44 7.33 -7.32 8.75
C ALA A 44 6.51 -8.30 7.90
N VAL A 45 7.14 -8.95 6.91
CA VAL A 45 6.51 -9.99 6.09
C VAL A 45 6.14 -11.21 6.94
N ILE A 46 7.03 -11.69 7.82
CA ILE A 46 6.71 -12.82 8.72
C ILE A 46 5.51 -12.48 9.61
N PHE A 47 5.53 -11.33 10.26
CA PHE A 47 4.41 -10.91 11.10
C PHE A 47 3.13 -10.66 10.30
N PHE A 48 3.25 -10.25 9.03
CA PHE A 48 2.13 -10.16 8.11
C PHE A 48 1.44 -11.52 7.89
N PHE A 49 2.22 -12.58 7.69
CA PHE A 49 1.68 -13.93 7.56
C PHE A 49 0.93 -14.36 8.81
N ILE A 50 1.56 -14.24 9.97
CA ILE A 50 0.98 -14.70 11.24
C ILE A 50 -0.31 -13.93 11.55
N LYS A 51 -0.32 -12.62 11.35
CA LYS A 51 -1.53 -11.81 11.60
C LYS A 51 -2.69 -12.13 10.66
N HIS A 52 -2.41 -12.63 9.44
CA HIS A 52 -3.44 -13.02 8.48
C HIS A 52 -3.91 -14.47 8.64
N ALA A 53 -3.26 -15.27 9.48
CA ALA A 53 -3.64 -16.66 9.73
C ALA A 53 -5.14 -16.83 10.06
N PRO A 54 -5.77 -15.99 10.90
CA PRO A 54 -7.22 -16.10 11.17
C PRO A 54 -8.08 -16.01 9.90
N VAL A 55 -7.72 -15.13 8.96
CA VAL A 55 -8.48 -14.93 7.70
C VAL A 55 -8.47 -16.19 6.84
N TRP A 56 -7.37 -16.95 6.86
CA TRP A 56 -7.25 -18.17 6.06
C TRP A 56 -7.79 -19.41 6.78
N VAL A 57 -7.63 -19.46 8.10
CA VAL A 57 -8.05 -20.62 8.92
C VAL A 57 -9.55 -20.59 9.21
N LEU A 58 -10.15 -19.40 9.40
CA LEU A 58 -11.56 -19.25 9.73
C LEU A 58 -12.51 -20.02 8.77
N PRO A 59 -12.41 -19.88 7.44
CA PRO A 59 -13.29 -20.61 6.53
C PRO A 59 -13.13 -22.13 6.63
N ILE A 60 -11.89 -22.60 6.87
CA ILE A 60 -11.58 -24.03 6.98
C ILE A 60 -12.21 -24.61 8.25
N VAL A 61 -12.02 -23.91 9.37
CA VAL A 61 -12.59 -24.30 10.67
C VAL A 61 -14.12 -24.28 10.60
N THR A 62 -14.70 -23.24 10.01
CA THR A 62 -16.16 -23.17 9.83
C THR A 62 -16.70 -24.34 9.02
N ALA A 63 -16.04 -24.69 7.92
CA ALA A 63 -16.43 -25.84 7.10
C ALA A 63 -16.31 -27.16 7.87
N ASN A 64 -15.25 -27.33 8.67
CA ASN A 64 -15.08 -28.53 9.49
C ASN A 64 -16.17 -28.63 10.57
N ILE A 65 -16.50 -27.53 11.28
CA ILE A 65 -17.59 -27.51 12.26
C ILE A 65 -18.92 -27.91 11.62
N ILE A 66 -19.24 -27.38 10.43
CA ILE A 66 -20.46 -27.73 9.71
C ILE A 66 -20.47 -29.23 9.38
N ASN A 67 -19.36 -29.77 8.90
CA ASN A 67 -19.23 -31.20 8.57
C ASN A 67 -19.36 -32.07 9.81
N ASP A 68 -18.75 -31.71 10.94
CA ASP A 68 -18.84 -32.44 12.20
C ASP A 68 -20.29 -32.48 12.73
N ILE A 69 -21.01 -31.35 12.67
CA ILE A 69 -22.43 -31.29 13.05
C ILE A 69 -23.27 -32.17 12.13
N THR A 70 -23.02 -32.14 10.82
CA THR A 70 -23.81 -32.88 9.83
C THR A 70 -23.56 -34.38 9.91
N SER A 71 -22.36 -34.81 10.27
CA SER A 71 -22.01 -36.24 10.40
C SER A 71 -22.59 -36.91 11.66
N GLY A 72 -22.90 -36.12 12.70
CA GLY A 72 -23.52 -36.61 13.94
C GLY A 72 -22.63 -37.62 14.71
N SER A 73 -21.33 -37.56 14.57
CA SER A 73 -20.38 -38.48 15.22
C SER A 73 -20.38 -38.29 16.74
N PRO A 74 -20.05 -39.35 17.54
CA PRO A 74 -19.95 -39.21 19.00
C PRO A 74 -18.90 -38.19 19.48
N GLU A 75 -17.91 -37.92 18.65
CA GLU A 75 -16.78 -36.99 18.94
C GLU A 75 -17.06 -35.55 18.50
N THR A 76 -18.23 -35.28 17.92
CA THR A 76 -18.60 -33.96 17.35
C THR A 76 -18.37 -32.82 18.36
N TYR A 77 -18.84 -32.99 19.61
CA TYR A 77 -18.69 -31.97 20.64
C TYR A 77 -17.21 -31.66 20.96
N GLN A 78 -16.37 -32.67 21.08
CA GLN A 78 -14.97 -32.52 21.39
C GLN A 78 -14.22 -31.82 20.24
N ASN A 79 -14.50 -32.19 19.00
CA ASN A 79 -13.93 -31.59 17.80
C ASN A 79 -14.28 -30.11 17.68
N ILE A 80 -15.57 -29.76 17.89
CA ILE A 80 -16.03 -28.38 17.89
C ILE A 80 -15.33 -27.56 18.98
N MET A 81 -15.20 -28.10 20.19
CA MET A 81 -14.52 -27.41 21.29
C MET A 81 -13.05 -27.11 20.96
N ILE A 82 -12.33 -28.08 20.40
CA ILE A 82 -10.92 -27.91 19.98
C ILE A 82 -10.83 -26.82 18.90
N GLN A 83 -11.71 -26.86 17.91
CA GLN A 83 -11.74 -25.88 16.82
C GLN A 83 -12.07 -24.48 17.32
N ALA A 84 -13.00 -24.36 18.27
CA ALA A 84 -13.33 -23.09 18.92
C ALA A 84 -12.13 -22.52 19.70
N VAL A 85 -11.41 -23.36 20.44
CA VAL A 85 -10.20 -22.94 21.19
C VAL A 85 -9.11 -22.45 20.22
N ILE A 86 -8.88 -23.18 19.13
CA ILE A 86 -7.92 -22.78 18.08
C ILE A 86 -8.29 -21.40 17.51
N MET A 87 -9.57 -21.18 17.21
CA MET A 87 -10.04 -19.89 16.69
C MET A 87 -9.83 -18.74 17.66
N VAL A 88 -10.20 -18.92 18.92
CA VAL A 88 -10.00 -17.90 19.98
C VAL A 88 -8.51 -17.59 20.11
N PHE A 89 -7.65 -18.61 20.14
CA PHE A 89 -6.21 -18.43 20.20
C PHE A 89 -5.65 -17.63 19.01
N LEU A 90 -6.07 -17.94 17.78
CA LEU A 90 -5.66 -17.23 16.58
C LEU A 90 -6.11 -15.77 16.58
N VAL A 91 -7.32 -15.48 17.05
CA VAL A 91 -7.83 -14.10 17.16
C VAL A 91 -7.06 -13.31 18.22
N ILE A 92 -6.79 -13.91 19.37
CA ILE A 92 -5.97 -13.27 20.42
C ILE A 92 -4.54 -13.02 19.90
N LEU A 93 -3.95 -13.97 19.22
CA LEU A 93 -2.61 -13.86 18.65
C LEU A 93 -2.53 -12.77 17.54
N ASN A 94 -3.62 -12.51 16.84
CA ASN A 94 -3.68 -11.50 15.78
C ASN A 94 -3.29 -10.10 16.28
N VAL A 95 -3.75 -9.70 17.47
CA VAL A 95 -3.52 -8.35 18.01
C VAL A 95 -2.02 -8.05 18.22
N PRO A 96 -1.25 -8.86 18.98
CA PRO A 96 0.18 -8.60 19.15
C PRO A 96 0.96 -8.74 17.84
N MET A 97 0.57 -9.66 16.95
CA MET A 97 1.24 -9.84 15.67
C MET A 97 0.99 -8.65 14.73
N ASN A 98 -0.21 -8.07 14.74
CA ASN A 98 -0.51 -6.85 14.01
C ASN A 98 0.30 -5.65 14.55
N TYR A 99 0.48 -5.55 15.85
CA TYR A 99 1.35 -4.53 16.46
C TYR A 99 2.81 -4.68 15.98
N MET A 100 3.36 -5.90 16.05
CA MET A 100 4.72 -6.16 15.58
C MET A 100 4.87 -5.88 14.09
N TYR A 101 3.93 -6.33 13.26
CA TYR A 101 3.89 -6.01 11.84
C TYR A 101 3.95 -4.50 11.59
N THR A 102 3.06 -3.74 12.21
CA THR A 102 2.98 -2.28 12.04
C THR A 102 4.26 -1.60 12.50
N ARG A 103 4.85 -2.05 13.61
CA ARG A 103 6.12 -1.55 14.13
C ARG A 103 7.27 -1.74 13.16
N TYR A 104 7.49 -2.98 12.67
CA TYR A 104 8.60 -3.28 11.75
C TYR A 104 8.40 -2.64 10.37
N LYS A 105 7.17 -2.62 9.88
CA LYS A 105 6.79 -1.89 8.67
C LYS A 105 7.16 -0.40 8.81
N SER A 106 6.70 0.28 9.86
CA SER A 106 6.97 1.69 10.09
C SER A 106 8.47 2.00 10.24
N LEU A 107 9.23 1.10 10.87
CA LEU A 107 10.68 1.26 10.99
C LEU A 107 11.39 1.19 9.63
N ALA A 108 10.99 0.27 8.76
CA ALA A 108 11.56 0.15 7.42
C ALA A 108 11.18 1.35 6.54
N THR A 109 9.92 1.74 6.57
CA THR A 109 9.34 2.88 5.84
C THR A 109 10.03 4.20 6.19
N ARG A 110 10.09 4.54 7.48
CA ARG A 110 10.74 5.78 7.95
C ARG A 110 12.23 5.84 7.64
N TYR A 111 12.90 4.70 7.57
CA TYR A 111 14.30 4.68 7.14
C TYR A 111 14.44 5.09 5.68
N ALA A 112 13.65 4.52 4.79
CA ALA A 112 13.65 4.85 3.36
C ALA A 112 13.26 6.33 3.14
N GLU A 113 12.22 6.80 3.80
CA GLU A 113 11.75 8.19 3.77
C GLU A 113 12.85 9.18 4.21
N THR A 114 13.47 8.94 5.36
CA THR A 114 14.52 9.81 5.90
C THR A 114 15.74 9.82 4.98
N GLY A 115 16.12 8.67 4.45
CA GLY A 115 17.25 8.56 3.52
C GLY A 115 17.00 9.31 2.22
N LEU A 116 15.80 9.19 1.65
CA LEU A 116 15.43 9.88 0.44
C LEU A 116 15.37 11.42 0.64
N ARG A 117 14.82 11.88 1.77
CA ARG A 117 14.84 13.32 2.13
C ARG A 117 16.27 13.86 2.25
N LYS A 118 17.16 13.15 2.94
CA LYS A 118 18.56 13.54 3.06
C LYS A 118 19.25 13.63 1.70
N ALA A 119 19.07 12.64 0.83
CA ALA A 119 19.62 12.64 -0.52
C ALA A 119 19.12 13.82 -1.35
N LEU A 120 17.83 14.16 -1.26
CA LEU A 120 17.25 15.32 -1.94
C LEU A 120 17.81 16.64 -1.41
N VAL A 121 17.87 16.81 -0.09
CA VAL A 121 18.43 18.04 0.53
C VAL A 121 19.89 18.23 0.10
N ARG A 122 20.70 17.17 0.16
CA ARG A 122 22.10 17.24 -0.29
C ARG A 122 22.21 17.61 -1.78
N LYS A 123 21.34 17.03 -2.61
CA LYS A 123 21.30 17.38 -4.03
C LYS A 123 20.91 18.82 -4.26
N LEU A 124 19.95 19.35 -3.53
CA LEU A 124 19.57 20.76 -3.59
C LEU A 124 20.73 21.68 -3.18
N GLN A 125 21.48 21.34 -2.15
CA GLN A 125 22.66 22.12 -1.74
C GLN A 125 23.77 22.16 -2.80
N GLN A 126 23.81 21.21 -3.72
CA GLN A 126 24.76 21.15 -4.83
C GLN A 126 24.30 21.91 -6.08
N LEU A 127 23.06 22.40 -6.11
CA LEU A 127 22.52 23.14 -7.24
C LEU A 127 22.94 24.62 -7.19
N SER A 128 22.97 25.25 -8.37
CA SER A 128 23.39 26.65 -8.51
C SER A 128 22.45 27.63 -7.79
N ILE A 129 22.96 28.78 -7.40
CA ILE A 129 22.19 29.86 -6.80
C ILE A 129 21.10 30.33 -7.76
N SER A 130 21.33 30.34 -9.07
CA SER A 130 20.30 30.67 -10.08
C SER A 130 19.10 29.75 -10.01
N TYR A 131 19.30 28.45 -9.84
CA TYR A 131 18.20 27.49 -9.67
C TYR A 131 17.33 27.80 -8.43
N HIS A 132 17.99 28.19 -7.33
CA HIS A 132 17.27 28.56 -6.10
C HIS A 132 16.50 29.88 -6.24
N LYS A 133 16.97 30.82 -7.05
CA LYS A 133 16.25 32.07 -7.34
C LYS A 133 15.06 31.87 -8.26
N GLU A 134 15.19 30.99 -9.27
CA GLU A 134 14.13 30.72 -10.23
C GLU A 134 13.05 29.81 -9.65
N THR A 135 13.39 28.97 -8.68
CA THR A 135 12.43 28.01 -8.11
C THR A 135 11.88 28.54 -6.80
N GLN A 136 10.56 28.72 -6.74
CA GLN A 136 9.88 29.16 -5.52
C GLN A 136 10.16 28.18 -4.36
N SER A 137 10.55 28.70 -3.20
CA SER A 137 10.88 27.90 -2.01
C SER A 137 9.75 26.95 -1.58
N GLY A 138 8.49 27.35 -1.72
CA GLY A 138 7.33 26.50 -1.45
C GLY A 138 7.25 25.27 -2.36
N ARG A 139 7.68 25.39 -3.64
CA ARG A 139 7.74 24.26 -4.57
C ARG A 139 8.83 23.25 -4.19
N LEU A 140 9.99 23.73 -3.75
CA LEU A 140 11.08 22.88 -3.23
C LEU A 140 10.67 22.17 -1.95
N GLN A 141 10.03 22.86 -1.02
CA GLN A 141 9.49 22.27 0.19
C GLN A 141 8.45 21.18 -0.10
N SER A 142 7.55 21.44 -1.03
CA SER A 142 6.55 20.46 -1.46
C SER A 142 7.19 19.19 -2.02
N LYS A 143 8.24 19.30 -2.84
CA LYS A 143 8.99 18.14 -3.36
C LYS A 143 9.66 17.33 -2.25
N ILE A 144 10.31 17.99 -1.29
CA ILE A 144 11.02 17.29 -0.20
C ILE A 144 10.05 16.61 0.77
N MET A 145 8.91 17.21 1.01
CA MET A 145 7.94 16.71 2.00
C MET A 145 6.91 15.77 1.36
N ARG A 146 6.13 16.24 0.40
CA ARG A 146 5.00 15.51 -0.18
C ARG A 146 5.40 14.45 -1.20
N ASP A 147 6.31 14.78 -2.10
CA ASP A 147 6.69 13.82 -3.15
C ASP A 147 7.45 12.63 -2.56
N VAL A 148 8.27 12.87 -1.53
CA VAL A 148 8.96 11.78 -0.81
C VAL A 148 7.97 10.89 -0.09
N GLU A 149 6.98 11.45 0.59
CA GLU A 149 5.91 10.70 1.26
C GLU A 149 5.08 9.89 0.25
N ALA A 150 4.79 10.47 -0.91
CA ALA A 150 4.08 9.75 -1.98
C ALA A 150 4.89 8.56 -2.51
N VAL A 151 6.20 8.73 -2.76
CA VAL A 151 7.09 7.65 -3.21
C VAL A 151 7.19 6.54 -2.15
N GLU A 152 7.32 6.90 -0.89
CA GLU A 152 7.39 5.97 0.23
C GLU A 152 6.06 5.18 0.37
N THR A 153 4.94 5.87 0.38
CA THR A 153 3.61 5.26 0.48
C THR A 153 3.35 4.30 -0.68
N LEU A 154 3.64 4.73 -1.91
CA LEU A 154 3.49 3.89 -3.09
C LEU A 154 4.38 2.65 -3.04
N SER A 155 5.66 2.80 -2.66
CA SER A 155 6.58 1.67 -2.58
C SER A 155 6.13 0.63 -1.56
N THR A 156 5.75 1.09 -0.37
CA THR A 156 5.27 0.23 0.71
C THR A 156 3.96 -0.46 0.35
N GLN A 157 3.00 0.27 -0.21
CA GLN A 157 1.73 -0.30 -0.63
C GLN A 157 1.89 -1.32 -1.76
N MET A 158 2.71 -1.02 -2.76
CA MET A 158 2.95 -1.96 -3.86
C MET A 158 3.51 -3.29 -3.36
N PHE A 159 4.56 -3.27 -2.54
CA PHE A 159 5.16 -4.51 -2.03
C PHE A 159 4.20 -5.31 -1.16
N LEU A 160 3.51 -4.66 -0.23
CA LEU A 160 2.58 -5.34 0.66
C LEU A 160 1.34 -5.83 -0.07
N SER A 161 0.81 -5.05 -1.03
CA SER A 161 -0.35 -5.46 -1.82
C SER A 161 -0.02 -6.63 -2.74
N ILE A 162 1.10 -6.59 -3.44
CA ILE A 162 1.54 -7.70 -4.30
C ILE A 162 1.72 -8.96 -3.47
N LEU A 163 2.40 -8.86 -2.32
CA LEU A 163 2.60 -9.97 -1.42
C LEU A 163 1.27 -10.53 -0.92
N SER A 164 0.38 -9.66 -0.44
CA SER A 164 -0.95 -10.04 0.05
C SER A 164 -1.77 -10.74 -1.02
N ILE A 165 -1.81 -10.21 -2.23
CA ILE A 165 -2.55 -10.80 -3.36
C ILE A 165 -1.97 -12.18 -3.70
N ALA A 166 -0.65 -12.28 -3.85
CA ALA A 166 0.01 -13.54 -4.19
C ALA A 166 -0.26 -14.62 -3.14
N LEU A 167 -0.22 -14.27 -1.86
CA LEU A 167 -0.49 -15.18 -0.76
C LEU A 167 -1.96 -15.61 -0.69
N ASN A 168 -2.88 -14.65 -0.77
CA ASN A 168 -4.31 -14.97 -0.72
C ASN A 168 -4.72 -15.85 -1.89
N ILE A 169 -4.25 -15.55 -3.10
CA ILE A 169 -4.52 -16.39 -4.28
C ILE A 169 -3.86 -17.76 -4.10
N GLY A 170 -2.59 -17.82 -3.68
CA GLY A 170 -1.88 -19.09 -3.49
C GLY A 170 -2.57 -20.01 -2.48
N ILE A 171 -2.94 -19.48 -1.31
CA ILE A 171 -3.64 -20.25 -0.28
C ILE A 171 -5.03 -20.67 -0.76
N ALA A 172 -5.79 -19.75 -1.39
CA ALA A 172 -7.11 -20.07 -1.93
C ALA A 172 -7.03 -21.21 -2.96
N LEU A 173 -6.06 -21.17 -3.89
CA LEU A 173 -5.85 -22.23 -4.86
C LEU A 173 -5.52 -23.56 -4.20
N VAL A 174 -4.57 -23.59 -3.26
CA VAL A 174 -4.19 -24.82 -2.54
C VAL A 174 -5.39 -25.41 -1.80
N VAL A 175 -6.14 -24.61 -1.06
CA VAL A 175 -7.32 -25.07 -0.32
C VAL A 175 -8.41 -25.59 -1.27
N THR A 176 -8.67 -24.87 -2.37
CA THR A 176 -9.74 -25.23 -3.31
C THR A 176 -9.42 -26.53 -4.06
N ILE A 177 -8.16 -26.71 -4.51
CA ILE A 177 -7.73 -27.96 -5.17
C ILE A 177 -7.91 -29.15 -4.24
N ASN A 178 -7.52 -29.01 -2.96
CA ASN A 178 -7.60 -30.11 -1.99
C ASN A 178 -9.06 -30.41 -1.54
N LYS A 179 -9.96 -29.45 -1.59
CA LYS A 179 -11.35 -29.64 -1.13
C LYS A 179 -12.30 -30.04 -2.27
N SER A 180 -12.19 -29.45 -3.44
CA SER A 180 -13.07 -29.74 -4.57
C SER A 180 -12.47 -29.28 -5.91
N MET A 181 -12.13 -30.27 -6.75
CA MET A 181 -11.63 -30.01 -8.09
C MET A 181 -12.65 -29.31 -9.00
N VAL A 182 -13.95 -29.57 -8.80
CA VAL A 182 -15.02 -28.93 -9.56
C VAL A 182 -15.07 -27.43 -9.29
N VAL A 183 -14.98 -27.03 -8.01
CA VAL A 183 -14.95 -25.61 -7.62
C VAL A 183 -13.66 -24.94 -8.13
N PHE A 184 -12.55 -25.63 -8.13
CA PHE A 184 -11.28 -25.10 -8.71
C PHE A 184 -11.45 -24.80 -10.21
N ILE A 185 -11.99 -25.73 -10.99
CA ILE A 185 -12.23 -25.54 -12.44
C ILE A 185 -13.20 -24.37 -12.67
N PHE A 186 -14.25 -24.26 -11.88
CA PHE A 186 -15.19 -23.13 -11.95
C PHE A 186 -14.45 -21.78 -11.78
N PHE A 187 -13.62 -21.65 -10.75
CA PHE A 187 -12.84 -20.43 -10.55
C PHE A 187 -11.78 -20.19 -11.64
N LEU A 188 -11.16 -21.24 -12.16
CA LEU A 188 -10.20 -21.15 -13.25
C LEU A 188 -10.86 -20.59 -14.53
N LEU A 189 -12.12 -20.91 -14.80
CA LEU A 189 -12.87 -20.41 -15.95
C LEU A 189 -13.43 -18.99 -15.72
N THR A 190 -13.94 -18.72 -14.53
CA THR A 190 -14.60 -17.43 -14.25
C THR A 190 -13.62 -16.29 -14.02
N THR A 191 -12.44 -16.56 -13.45
CA THR A 191 -11.42 -15.52 -13.16
C THR A 191 -10.94 -14.78 -14.42
N PRO A 192 -10.57 -15.44 -15.53
CA PRO A 192 -10.16 -14.72 -16.74
C PRO A 192 -11.31 -13.92 -17.38
N ILE A 193 -12.56 -14.37 -17.25
CA ILE A 193 -13.73 -13.64 -17.74
C ILE A 193 -13.89 -12.34 -16.91
N ALA A 194 -13.80 -12.44 -15.59
CA ALA A 194 -13.84 -11.27 -14.71
C ALA A 194 -12.68 -10.30 -14.99
N ALA A 195 -11.48 -10.82 -15.22
CA ALA A 195 -10.32 -10.01 -15.58
C ALA A 195 -10.52 -9.29 -16.93
N ALA A 196 -11.01 -9.97 -17.94
CA ALA A 196 -11.32 -9.38 -19.25
C ALA A 196 -12.37 -8.26 -19.13
N THR A 197 -13.41 -8.48 -18.35
CA THR A 197 -14.44 -7.47 -18.06
C THR A 197 -13.84 -6.25 -17.39
N MET A 198 -12.98 -6.42 -16.39
CA MET A 198 -12.29 -5.32 -15.72
C MET A 198 -11.39 -4.52 -16.66
N VAL A 199 -10.64 -5.19 -17.55
CA VAL A 199 -9.77 -4.52 -18.54
C VAL A 199 -10.62 -3.73 -19.52
N PHE A 200 -11.74 -4.27 -19.99
CA PHE A 200 -12.66 -3.58 -20.89
C PHE A 200 -13.22 -2.29 -20.26
N PHE A 201 -13.74 -2.36 -19.04
CA PHE A 201 -14.28 -1.19 -18.34
C PHE A 201 -13.21 -0.17 -17.95
N ARG A 202 -11.98 -0.62 -17.69
CA ARG A 202 -10.87 0.28 -17.30
C ARG A 202 -10.66 1.41 -18.32
N ASN A 203 -10.70 1.10 -19.59
CA ASN A 203 -10.47 2.10 -20.65
C ASN A 203 -11.60 3.11 -20.73
N VAL A 204 -12.85 2.66 -20.57
CA VAL A 204 -14.04 3.53 -20.50
C VAL A 204 -13.97 4.43 -19.28
N MET A 205 -13.69 3.87 -18.11
CA MET A 205 -13.57 4.63 -16.86
C MET A 205 -12.41 5.63 -16.90
N LYS A 206 -11.27 5.26 -17.50
CA LYS A 206 -10.14 6.18 -17.65
C LYS A 206 -10.52 7.41 -18.49
N LYS A 207 -11.23 7.21 -19.58
CA LYS A 207 -11.71 8.32 -20.43
C LYS A 207 -12.65 9.23 -19.64
N ARG A 208 -13.67 8.66 -18.97
CA ARG A 208 -14.64 9.39 -18.16
C ARG A 208 -13.99 10.14 -16.99
N ASN A 209 -13.02 9.52 -16.33
CA ASN A 209 -12.31 10.16 -15.23
C ASN A 209 -11.46 11.35 -15.71
N THR A 210 -10.90 11.27 -16.91
CA THR A 210 -10.16 12.39 -17.51
C THR A 210 -11.09 13.56 -17.86
N GLU A 211 -12.25 13.27 -18.45
CA GLU A 211 -13.30 14.26 -18.73
C GLU A 211 -13.78 14.93 -17.42
N PHE A 212 -14.10 14.12 -16.40
CA PHE A 212 -14.51 14.62 -15.08
C PHE A 212 -13.45 15.52 -14.42
N ARG A 213 -12.18 15.15 -14.49
CA ARG A 213 -11.08 15.99 -13.95
C ARG A 213 -11.01 17.34 -14.65
N LYS A 214 -11.17 17.36 -15.97
CA LYS A 214 -11.16 18.60 -16.75
C LYS A 214 -12.30 19.53 -16.34
N GLU A 215 -13.51 19.00 -16.20
CA GLU A 215 -14.66 19.76 -15.73
C GLU A 215 -14.50 20.27 -14.29
N MET A 216 -13.87 19.45 -13.41
CA MET A 216 -13.54 19.86 -12.05
C MET A 216 -12.50 20.98 -12.01
N GLU A 217 -11.50 20.96 -12.90
CA GLU A 217 -10.51 22.04 -13.03
C GLU A 217 -11.17 23.33 -13.50
N GLU A 218 -12.05 23.27 -14.51
CA GLU A 218 -12.80 24.42 -14.99
C GLU A 218 -13.74 24.98 -13.92
N THR A 219 -14.43 24.12 -13.19
CA THR A 219 -15.29 24.52 -12.08
C THR A 219 -14.49 25.18 -10.96
N SER A 220 -13.35 24.61 -10.61
CA SER A 220 -12.46 25.17 -9.58
C SER A 220 -11.92 26.54 -10.00
N ALA A 221 -11.57 26.71 -11.27
CA ALA A 221 -11.14 28.00 -11.80
C ALA A 221 -12.25 29.06 -11.70
N ARG A 222 -13.48 28.72 -12.07
CA ARG A 222 -14.64 29.62 -11.95
C ARG A 222 -14.96 29.98 -10.50
N VAL A 223 -14.87 29.01 -9.58
CA VAL A 223 -15.05 29.27 -8.15
C VAL A 223 -13.98 30.22 -7.63
N MET A 224 -12.72 30.04 -8.06
CA MET A 224 -11.61 30.90 -7.65
C MET A 224 -11.83 32.35 -8.17
N GLU A 225 -12.24 32.50 -9.44
CA GLU A 225 -12.61 33.80 -10.02
C GLU A 225 -13.74 34.46 -9.25
N MET A 226 -14.80 33.73 -8.88
CA MET A 226 -15.86 34.26 -8.04
C MET A 226 -15.34 34.75 -6.68
N VAL A 227 -14.45 33.96 -6.03
CA VAL A 227 -13.88 34.35 -4.74
C VAL A 227 -13.01 35.60 -4.87
N GLU A 228 -12.23 35.74 -5.93
CA GLU A 228 -11.44 36.96 -6.22
C GLU A 228 -12.29 38.17 -6.46
N LEU A 229 -13.47 38.01 -7.04
CA LEU A 229 -14.42 39.12 -7.32
C LEU A 229 -15.28 39.52 -6.11
N ILE A 230 -15.32 38.75 -5.02
CA ILE A 230 -16.07 39.06 -3.79
C ILE A 230 -15.75 40.47 -3.26
N PRO A 231 -14.49 40.93 -3.13
CA PRO A 231 -14.19 42.27 -2.66
C PRO A 231 -14.74 43.37 -3.57
N VAL A 232 -14.70 43.12 -4.90
CA VAL A 232 -15.21 44.08 -5.91
C VAL A 232 -16.74 44.19 -5.84
N THR A 233 -17.45 43.06 -5.80
CA THR A 233 -18.91 43.04 -5.69
C THR A 233 -19.39 43.68 -4.38
N ARG A 234 -18.63 43.51 -3.30
CA ARG A 234 -18.92 44.11 -2.00
C ARG A 234 -18.69 45.63 -2.02
N ALA A 235 -17.59 46.07 -2.67
CA ALA A 235 -17.31 47.52 -2.83
C ALA A 235 -18.33 48.23 -3.69
N LEU A 236 -18.89 47.55 -4.70
CA LEU A 236 -19.93 48.10 -5.59
C LEU A 236 -21.35 47.95 -5.04
N SER A 237 -21.54 47.43 -3.81
CA SER A 237 -22.84 47.14 -3.19
C SER A 237 -23.78 46.27 -4.04
N LEU A 238 -23.23 45.42 -4.92
CA LEU A 238 -23.97 44.54 -5.85
C LEU A 238 -24.44 43.22 -5.21
N ILE A 239 -24.38 43.12 -3.88
CA ILE A 239 -24.70 41.86 -3.16
C ILE A 239 -26.19 41.48 -3.29
N HIS A 240 -27.04 42.46 -3.60
CA HIS A 240 -28.51 42.25 -3.72
C HIS A 240 -29.02 42.16 -5.16
N ILE A 241 -28.13 42.13 -6.13
CA ILE A 241 -28.47 41.94 -7.54
C ILE A 241 -28.11 40.53 -7.97
#